data_57fb4003f84a09dfa92fafeffca5fa5d
#
_entry.id   57fb4003f84a09dfa92fafeffca5fa5d
#
_cell.length_a   1.000
_cell.length_b   1.000
_cell.length_c   1.000
_cell.angle_alpha   90.00
_cell.angle_beta   90.00
_cell.angle_gamma   90.00
#
_symmetry.space_group_name_H-M   'P 1'
#
loop_
_entity.id
_entity.type
_entity.pdbx_description
1 polymer ?
#
loop_
_entity_poly.entity_id
_entity_poly.type
_entity_poly.pdbx_seq_one_letter_code
_entity_poly.pdbx_strand_id
1 'polypeptide(L)'
;LASLAPGKDNPVIVIAVSEESATYKPEMDWLADRLQLMGHRVFSLHTNEVFPLGGGLYFDIEGNPEKIDVVYRFFELFDLANIKTSHFIIEAWENGEIALDPPLRPFFEEKSTLALFHHHLLREFWRESISKKSRIILDSLIPKSWIVDPSPLPPGAAIDGPLAQGRQLHSWMDLAEASQKERNLVLKISGFHETAWGSRGVVIGNDVSKEEWASSLTEACDRADSHLHVIQEFRKSIRLSHPLYSMDGEVYEASGRLRLNPYYFVNGDKVELAGALATFCPPDKKIIHGMEDGGDATVFCY
;
A
#
# COMPACT_ATOMS: atom_id res chain seq x y z
N LEU A 1 5.04 -11.25 14.52
CA LEU A 1 5.51 -12.36 13.65
C LEU A 1 5.79 -13.63 14.47
N ALA A 2 6.54 -13.56 15.58
CA ALA A 2 6.85 -14.76 16.39
C ALA A 2 5.59 -15.51 16.87
N SER A 3 4.50 -14.82 17.17
CA SER A 3 3.22 -15.43 17.57
C SER A 3 2.54 -16.27 16.47
N LEU A 4 2.98 -16.15 15.21
CA LEU A 4 2.48 -16.94 14.10
C LEU A 4 3.07 -18.36 14.04
N ALA A 5 4.12 -18.64 14.84
CA ALA A 5 4.72 -19.97 15.00
C ALA A 5 4.51 -20.48 16.44
N PRO A 6 3.27 -20.82 16.83
CA PRO A 6 2.97 -21.26 18.20
C PRO A 6 3.75 -22.53 18.55
N GLY A 7 4.30 -22.57 19.76
CA GLY A 7 5.12 -23.70 20.26
C GLY A 7 6.60 -23.58 19.93
N LYS A 8 7.06 -22.48 19.32
CA LYS A 8 8.48 -22.16 19.15
C LYS A 8 8.87 -20.95 19.98
N ASP A 9 9.84 -21.11 20.87
CA ASP A 9 10.31 -20.01 21.73
C ASP A 9 11.04 -18.93 20.95
N ASN A 10 11.78 -19.32 19.90
CA ASN A 10 12.54 -18.40 19.05
C ASN A 10 12.47 -18.86 17.58
N PRO A 11 11.35 -18.59 16.89
CA PRO A 11 11.17 -19.03 15.50
C PRO A 11 12.12 -18.33 14.54
N VAL A 12 12.47 -19.03 13.48
CA VAL A 12 13.22 -18.47 12.35
C VAL A 12 12.27 -17.67 11.46
N ILE A 13 12.53 -16.38 11.39
CA ILE A 13 11.74 -15.41 10.60
C ILE A 13 12.58 -14.93 9.42
N VAL A 14 12.07 -15.05 8.22
CA VAL A 14 12.71 -14.53 7.02
C VAL A 14 11.91 -13.36 6.46
N ILE A 15 12.56 -12.22 6.30
CA ILE A 15 12.07 -11.09 5.52
C ILE A 15 12.42 -11.38 4.06
N ALA A 16 11.44 -11.80 3.26
CA ALA A 16 11.63 -12.20 1.88
C ALA A 16 11.44 -11.00 0.93
N VAL A 17 12.52 -10.50 0.37
CA VAL A 17 12.56 -9.32 -0.51
C VAL A 17 12.64 -9.77 -1.96
N SER A 18 11.73 -9.30 -2.84
CA SER A 18 11.80 -9.56 -4.28
C SER A 18 12.74 -8.60 -5.00
N GLU A 19 13.06 -8.89 -6.26
CA GLU A 19 13.85 -7.98 -7.11
C GLU A 19 13.14 -6.62 -7.31
N GLU A 20 11.83 -6.62 -7.45
CA GLU A 20 11.03 -5.39 -7.57
C GLU A 20 11.14 -4.50 -6.32
N SER A 21 11.32 -5.12 -5.15
CA SER A 21 11.48 -4.44 -3.86
C SER A 21 12.95 -4.31 -3.41
N ALA A 22 13.92 -4.63 -4.26
CA ALA A 22 15.33 -4.71 -3.91
C ALA A 22 15.92 -3.40 -3.36
N THR A 23 15.37 -2.25 -3.73
CA THR A 23 15.76 -0.94 -3.20
C THR A 23 15.60 -0.82 -1.68
N TYR A 24 14.71 -1.62 -1.07
CA TYR A 24 14.50 -1.68 0.38
C TYR A 24 15.38 -2.72 1.08
N LYS A 25 16.12 -3.55 0.33
CA LYS A 25 16.93 -4.63 0.92
C LYS A 25 17.89 -4.12 2.00
N PRO A 26 18.62 -3.00 1.80
CA PRO A 26 19.52 -2.47 2.84
C PRO A 26 18.81 -2.08 4.15
N GLU A 27 17.56 -1.57 4.05
CA GLU A 27 16.74 -1.24 5.22
C GLU A 27 16.30 -2.51 5.94
N MET A 28 15.91 -3.55 5.18
CA MET A 28 15.52 -4.84 5.75
C MET A 28 16.69 -5.58 6.36
N ASP A 29 17.89 -5.47 5.80
CA ASP A 29 19.12 -6.00 6.38
C ASP A 29 19.40 -5.35 7.72
N TRP A 30 19.37 -4.01 7.77
CA TRP A 30 19.54 -3.27 9.01
C TRP A 30 18.52 -3.68 10.08
N LEU A 31 17.25 -3.84 9.69
CA LEU A 31 16.19 -4.28 10.60
C LEU A 31 16.47 -5.69 11.14
N ALA A 32 16.84 -6.63 10.27
CA ALA A 32 17.19 -7.99 10.65
C ALA A 32 18.37 -8.01 11.64
N ASP A 33 19.44 -7.27 11.36
CA ASP A 33 20.61 -7.14 12.23
C ASP A 33 20.22 -6.61 13.62
N ARG A 34 19.36 -5.59 13.68
CA ARG A 34 18.89 -5.03 14.96
C ARG A 34 18.08 -6.04 15.77
N LEU A 35 17.21 -6.80 15.11
CA LEU A 35 16.41 -7.83 15.75
C LEU A 35 17.28 -9.01 16.22
N GLN A 36 18.33 -9.37 15.45
CA GLN A 36 19.30 -10.38 15.87
C GLN A 36 20.08 -9.94 17.13
N LEU A 37 20.49 -8.67 17.21
CA LEU A 37 21.14 -8.12 18.42
C LEU A 37 20.21 -8.16 19.65
N MET A 38 18.89 -8.20 19.46
CA MET A 38 17.90 -8.39 20.53
C MET A 38 17.64 -9.87 20.85
N GLY A 39 18.32 -10.80 20.17
CA GLY A 39 18.20 -12.25 20.39
C GLY A 39 17.15 -12.95 19.52
N HIS A 40 16.55 -12.27 18.55
CA HIS A 40 15.61 -12.87 17.62
C HIS A 40 16.33 -13.50 16.42
N ARG A 41 15.77 -14.58 15.86
CA ARG A 41 16.31 -15.26 14.67
C ARG A 41 15.63 -14.69 13.41
N VAL A 42 15.98 -13.50 13.00
CA VAL A 42 15.42 -12.80 11.85
C VAL A 42 16.49 -12.62 10.79
N PHE A 43 16.15 -12.96 9.54
CA PHE A 43 17.06 -12.88 8.39
C PHE A 43 16.38 -12.14 7.25
N SER A 44 17.12 -11.27 6.57
CA SER A 44 16.65 -10.59 5.36
C SER A 44 17.28 -11.27 4.15
N LEU A 45 16.45 -11.86 3.29
CA LEU A 45 16.89 -12.65 2.14
C LEU A 45 16.19 -12.18 0.87
N HIS A 46 16.86 -12.33 -0.28
CA HIS A 46 16.15 -12.30 -1.54
C HIS A 46 15.27 -13.55 -1.69
N THR A 47 14.13 -13.43 -2.35
CA THR A 47 13.21 -14.54 -2.55
C THR A 47 13.83 -15.74 -3.26
N ASN A 48 14.88 -15.55 -4.05
CA ASN A 48 15.61 -16.62 -4.75
C ASN A 48 16.62 -17.37 -3.88
N GLU A 49 16.87 -16.94 -2.65
CA GLU A 49 17.77 -17.59 -1.68
C GLU A 49 17.06 -18.67 -0.85
N VAL A 50 15.74 -18.77 -0.96
CA VAL A 50 14.96 -19.81 -0.28
C VAL A 50 14.75 -21.02 -1.18
N PHE A 51 14.71 -22.21 -0.60
CA PHE A 51 14.52 -23.46 -1.33
C PHE A 51 13.68 -24.48 -0.54
N PRO A 52 12.98 -25.40 -1.24
CA PRO A 52 12.18 -26.43 -0.60
C PRO A 52 13.05 -27.60 -0.13
N LEU A 53 12.76 -28.16 1.04
CA LEU A 53 13.33 -29.40 1.52
C LEU A 53 12.32 -30.13 2.41
N GLY A 54 11.98 -31.39 2.06
CA GLY A 54 11.09 -32.24 2.87
C GLY A 54 9.69 -31.62 3.13
N GLY A 55 9.18 -30.84 2.18
CA GLY A 55 7.89 -30.14 2.29
C GLY A 55 7.94 -28.78 3.01
N GLY A 56 9.04 -28.46 3.70
CA GLY A 56 9.28 -27.15 4.32
C GLY A 56 10.08 -26.21 3.44
N LEU A 57 10.24 -24.98 3.90
CA LEU A 57 11.04 -23.94 3.26
C LEU A 57 12.33 -23.69 4.05
N TYR A 58 13.45 -23.57 3.37
CA TYR A 58 14.78 -23.45 3.96
C TYR A 58 15.61 -22.38 3.26
N PHE A 59 16.69 -21.97 3.91
CA PHE A 59 17.78 -21.17 3.33
C PHE A 59 19.11 -21.69 3.85
N ASP A 60 20.21 -21.28 3.25
CA ASP A 60 21.55 -21.75 3.63
C ASP A 60 22.20 -20.81 4.64
N ILE A 61 22.77 -21.37 5.71
CA ILE A 61 23.65 -20.67 6.64
C ILE A 61 24.99 -21.45 6.66
N GLU A 62 26.02 -20.91 6.03
CA GLU A 62 27.38 -21.48 6.03
C GLU A 62 27.42 -22.97 5.56
N GLY A 63 26.61 -23.29 4.56
CA GLY A 63 26.53 -24.64 4.01
C GLY A 63 25.54 -25.57 4.73
N ASN A 64 24.77 -25.08 5.69
CA ASN A 64 23.77 -25.84 6.43
C ASN A 64 22.37 -25.32 6.16
N PRO A 65 21.42 -26.20 5.77
CA PRO A 65 20.03 -25.81 5.60
C PRO A 65 19.38 -25.41 6.94
N GLU A 66 18.86 -24.19 7.01
CA GLU A 66 18.10 -23.70 8.16
C GLU A 66 16.62 -23.62 7.81
N LYS A 67 15.75 -24.25 8.62
CA LYS A 67 14.30 -24.28 8.40
C LYS A 67 13.68 -22.92 8.73
N ILE A 68 12.87 -22.40 7.81
CA ILE A 68 12.07 -21.19 8.00
C ILE A 68 10.77 -21.55 8.72
N ASP A 69 10.37 -20.77 9.70
CA ASP A 69 9.12 -20.92 10.43
C ASP A 69 8.10 -19.86 10.01
N VAL A 70 8.56 -18.64 9.75
CA VAL A 70 7.72 -17.51 9.36
C VAL A 70 8.37 -16.77 8.21
N VAL A 71 7.62 -16.52 7.16
CA VAL A 71 8.01 -15.60 6.08
C VAL A 71 7.27 -14.28 6.28
N TYR A 72 8.03 -13.20 6.51
CA TYR A 72 7.52 -11.85 6.35
C TYR A 72 7.66 -11.47 4.88
N ARG A 73 6.52 -11.41 4.19
CA ARG A 73 6.43 -11.15 2.76
C ARG A 73 6.72 -9.67 2.47
N PHE A 74 7.92 -9.38 2.02
CA PHE A 74 8.32 -8.03 1.59
C PHE A 74 8.35 -7.95 0.06
N PHE A 75 7.23 -8.34 -0.54
CA PHE A 75 6.94 -8.24 -1.97
C PHE A 75 5.42 -8.10 -2.19
N GLU A 76 5.06 -7.42 -3.26
CA GLU A 76 3.65 -7.26 -3.65
C GLU A 76 3.12 -8.50 -4.36
N LEU A 77 1.79 -8.74 -4.28
CA LEU A 77 1.19 -9.94 -4.89
C LEU A 77 1.20 -9.92 -6.42
N PHE A 78 1.22 -8.74 -7.05
CA PHE A 78 1.37 -8.66 -8.50
C PHE A 78 2.72 -9.21 -8.99
N ASP A 79 3.75 -9.17 -8.14
CA ASP A 79 5.11 -9.60 -8.45
C ASP A 79 5.30 -11.13 -8.35
N LEU A 80 4.31 -11.86 -7.82
CA LEU A 80 4.40 -13.33 -7.64
C LEU A 80 4.82 -14.09 -8.91
N ALA A 81 4.39 -13.62 -10.09
CA ALA A 81 4.75 -14.25 -11.37
C ALA A 81 6.24 -14.12 -11.70
N ASN A 82 6.93 -13.11 -11.16
CA ASN A 82 8.34 -12.85 -11.37
C ASN A 82 9.23 -13.55 -10.31
N ILE A 83 8.65 -13.98 -9.18
CA ILE A 83 9.36 -14.67 -8.11
C ILE A 83 9.43 -16.16 -8.43
N LYS A 84 10.61 -16.64 -8.84
CA LYS A 84 10.81 -18.03 -9.25
C LYS A 84 10.50 -19.05 -8.14
N THR A 85 10.66 -18.68 -6.90
CA THR A 85 10.44 -19.51 -5.71
C THR A 85 9.03 -19.35 -5.13
N SER A 86 8.17 -18.51 -5.72
CA SER A 86 6.83 -18.22 -5.19
C SER A 86 5.99 -19.47 -4.95
N HIS A 87 6.06 -20.44 -5.86
CA HIS A 87 5.33 -21.71 -5.75
C HIS A 87 5.80 -22.55 -4.53
N PHE A 88 7.09 -22.52 -4.17
CA PHE A 88 7.60 -23.21 -2.98
C PHE A 88 7.14 -22.52 -1.70
N ILE A 89 7.10 -21.19 -1.69
CA ILE A 89 6.61 -20.39 -0.56
C ILE A 89 5.12 -20.69 -0.35
N ILE A 90 4.33 -20.69 -1.42
CA ILE A 90 2.88 -20.96 -1.37
C ILE A 90 2.63 -22.39 -0.91
N GLU A 91 3.31 -23.39 -1.49
CA GLU A 91 3.15 -24.79 -1.13
C GLU A 91 3.49 -25.05 0.35
N ALA A 92 4.61 -24.50 0.85
CA ALA A 92 4.98 -24.61 2.25
C ALA A 92 3.96 -23.96 3.18
N TRP A 93 3.38 -22.84 2.78
CA TRP A 93 2.33 -22.16 3.54
C TRP A 93 1.00 -22.96 3.53
N GLU A 94 0.56 -23.47 2.38
CA GLU A 94 -0.65 -24.27 2.24
C GLU A 94 -0.57 -25.59 3.04
N ASN A 95 0.63 -26.18 3.10
CA ASN A 95 0.89 -27.37 3.89
C ASN A 95 1.05 -27.09 5.40
N GLY A 96 1.01 -25.83 5.83
CA GLY A 96 1.18 -25.45 7.23
C GLY A 96 2.60 -25.58 7.78
N GLU A 97 3.59 -25.71 6.90
CA GLU A 97 5.01 -25.83 7.24
C GLU A 97 5.65 -24.50 7.61
N ILE A 98 5.08 -23.39 7.10
CA ILE A 98 5.46 -22.01 7.44
C ILE A 98 4.21 -21.18 7.74
N ALA A 99 4.37 -20.13 8.54
CA ALA A 99 3.42 -19.02 8.59
C ALA A 99 3.87 -17.92 7.61
N LEU A 100 2.92 -17.19 7.07
CA LEU A 100 3.19 -16.11 6.11
C LEU A 100 2.42 -14.84 6.50
N ASP A 101 3.14 -13.72 6.58
CA ASP A 101 2.60 -12.40 6.90
C ASP A 101 3.28 -11.31 6.05
N PRO A 102 2.55 -10.35 5.49
CA PRO A 102 1.10 -10.31 5.33
C PRO A 102 0.57 -11.51 4.55
N PRO A 103 -0.67 -11.96 4.83
CA PRO A 103 -1.24 -13.12 4.15
C PRO A 103 -1.44 -12.86 2.65
N LEU A 104 -1.48 -13.93 1.84
CA LEU A 104 -1.76 -13.85 0.40
C LEU A 104 -3.23 -13.53 0.14
N ARG A 105 -3.63 -12.30 0.48
CA ARG A 105 -5.00 -11.80 0.34
C ARG A 105 -5.01 -10.55 -0.54
N PRO A 106 -5.39 -10.66 -1.81
CA PRO A 106 -5.37 -9.56 -2.79
C PRO A 106 -6.03 -8.28 -2.29
N PHE A 107 -7.15 -8.39 -1.60
CA PHE A 107 -7.92 -7.23 -1.13
C PHE A 107 -7.18 -6.34 -0.12
N PHE A 108 -6.08 -6.80 0.50
CA PHE A 108 -5.24 -5.94 1.35
C PHE A 108 -4.39 -4.97 0.54
N GLU A 109 -4.13 -5.27 -0.72
CA GLU A 109 -3.35 -4.42 -1.63
C GLU A 109 -4.24 -3.57 -2.55
N GLU A 110 -5.57 -3.77 -2.50
CA GLU A 110 -6.54 -3.10 -3.35
C GLU A 110 -7.00 -1.75 -2.77
N LYS A 111 -6.79 -0.67 -3.53
CA LYS A 111 -7.29 0.66 -3.19
C LYS A 111 -8.81 0.80 -3.36
N SER A 112 -9.44 -0.11 -4.10
CA SER A 112 -10.90 -0.23 -4.25
C SER A 112 -11.59 -0.38 -2.90
N THR A 113 -10.94 -0.95 -1.88
CA THR A 113 -11.45 -1.04 -0.51
C THR A 113 -11.87 0.33 0.05
N LEU A 114 -11.13 1.39 -0.27
CA LEU A 114 -11.45 2.76 0.14
C LEU A 114 -12.74 3.27 -0.51
N ALA A 115 -12.99 2.88 -1.77
CA ALA A 115 -14.22 3.21 -2.49
C ALA A 115 -15.42 2.41 -1.97
N LEU A 116 -15.22 1.14 -1.61
CA LEU A 116 -16.27 0.31 -1.02
C LEU A 116 -16.77 0.87 0.32
N PHE A 117 -15.91 1.54 1.10
CA PHE A 117 -16.33 2.21 2.33
C PHE A 117 -17.38 3.30 2.07
N HIS A 118 -17.28 4.03 0.97
CA HIS A 118 -18.19 5.11 0.58
C HIS A 118 -19.34 4.65 -0.31
N HIS A 119 -19.35 3.39 -0.75
CA HIS A 119 -20.34 2.90 -1.68
C HIS A 119 -21.75 2.85 -1.06
N HIS A 120 -22.72 3.49 -1.73
CA HIS A 120 -24.08 3.66 -1.18
C HIS A 120 -24.80 2.34 -0.88
N LEU A 121 -24.58 1.29 -1.68
CA LEU A 121 -25.18 -0.04 -1.45
C LEU A 121 -24.58 -0.76 -0.24
N LEU A 122 -23.38 -0.39 0.21
CA LEU A 122 -22.71 -0.99 1.37
C LEU A 122 -22.92 -0.19 2.66
N ARG A 123 -23.74 0.85 2.64
CA ARG A 123 -23.99 1.73 3.81
C ARG A 123 -24.53 0.94 5.01
N GLU A 124 -25.48 0.04 4.79
CA GLU A 124 -26.05 -0.79 5.86
C GLU A 124 -25.02 -1.79 6.39
N PHE A 125 -24.29 -2.45 5.50
CA PHE A 125 -23.20 -3.34 5.88
C PHE A 125 -22.19 -2.64 6.83
N TRP A 126 -21.73 -1.45 6.49
CA TRP A 126 -20.80 -0.70 7.34
C TRP A 126 -21.44 -0.23 8.64
N ARG A 127 -22.75 0.05 8.62
CA ARG A 127 -23.48 0.42 9.84
C ARG A 127 -23.58 -0.74 10.83
N GLU A 128 -23.68 -1.95 10.36
CA GLU A 128 -23.79 -3.16 11.17
C GLU A 128 -22.43 -3.73 11.57
N SER A 129 -21.43 -3.62 10.70
CA SER A 129 -20.12 -4.25 10.89
C SER A 129 -19.19 -3.45 11.80
N ILE A 130 -19.34 -2.12 11.88
CA ILE A 130 -18.45 -1.26 12.69
C ILE A 130 -19.22 -0.32 13.60
N SER A 131 -18.60 0.01 14.75
CA SER A 131 -19.22 0.93 15.71
C SER A 131 -19.51 2.31 15.09
N LYS A 132 -20.53 3.00 15.60
CA LYS A 132 -20.83 4.38 15.19
C LYS A 132 -19.62 5.31 15.36
N LYS A 133 -18.85 5.14 16.46
CA LYS A 133 -17.63 5.92 16.71
C LYS A 133 -16.56 5.66 15.63
N SER A 134 -16.28 4.41 15.33
CA SER A 134 -15.31 4.02 14.30
C SER A 134 -15.72 4.54 12.93
N ARG A 135 -17.02 4.45 12.58
CA ARG A 135 -17.53 4.97 11.32
C ARG A 135 -17.32 6.47 11.16
N ILE A 136 -17.61 7.25 12.20
CA ILE A 136 -17.38 8.72 12.17
C ILE A 136 -15.90 9.03 11.95
N ILE A 137 -15.00 8.29 12.61
CA ILE A 137 -13.55 8.48 12.45
C ILE A 137 -13.14 8.12 11.01
N LEU A 138 -13.54 6.97 10.49
CA LEU A 138 -13.20 6.53 9.13
C LEU A 138 -13.76 7.47 8.06
N ASP A 139 -14.99 7.96 8.24
CA ASP A 139 -15.60 8.95 7.33
C ASP A 139 -14.82 10.28 7.28
N SER A 140 -14.19 10.66 8.39
CA SER A 140 -13.32 11.83 8.44
C SER A 140 -11.92 11.61 7.86
N LEU A 141 -11.40 10.38 7.94
CA LEU A 141 -10.04 10.03 7.52
C LEU A 141 -9.97 9.62 6.05
N ILE A 142 -10.91 8.76 5.60
CA ILE A 142 -10.92 8.24 4.24
C ILE A 142 -11.54 9.29 3.31
N PRO A 143 -10.80 9.88 2.36
CA PRO A 143 -11.38 10.78 1.37
C PRO A 143 -12.41 10.03 0.53
N LYS A 144 -13.46 10.72 0.10
CA LYS A 144 -14.46 10.11 -0.79
C LYS A 144 -13.78 9.49 -1.99
N SER A 145 -14.17 8.26 -2.28
CA SER A 145 -13.54 7.43 -3.29
C SER A 145 -14.61 6.65 -4.05
N TRP A 146 -14.37 6.41 -5.34
CA TRP A 146 -15.28 5.73 -6.24
C TRP A 146 -14.50 4.78 -7.13
N ILE A 147 -15.10 3.63 -7.44
CA ILE A 147 -14.57 2.70 -8.43
C ILE A 147 -14.96 3.21 -9.81
N VAL A 148 -14.02 3.26 -10.74
CA VAL A 148 -14.28 3.57 -12.14
C VAL A 148 -14.86 2.32 -12.80
N ASP A 149 -16.18 2.26 -12.89
CA ASP A 149 -16.92 1.19 -13.56
C ASP A 149 -17.59 1.77 -14.82
N PRO A 150 -17.11 1.42 -16.03
CA PRO A 150 -17.66 1.94 -17.29
C PRO A 150 -18.94 1.24 -17.72
N SER A 151 -19.50 0.34 -16.92
CA SER A 151 -20.73 -0.37 -17.25
C SER A 151 -21.87 0.60 -17.56
N PRO A 152 -22.68 0.33 -18.60
CA PRO A 152 -23.79 1.19 -18.97
C PRO A 152 -24.80 1.33 -17.84
N LEU A 153 -25.20 2.56 -17.56
CA LEU A 153 -26.23 2.84 -16.57
C LEU A 153 -27.63 2.65 -17.15
N PRO A 154 -28.61 2.24 -16.34
CA PRO A 154 -30.02 2.28 -16.73
C PRO A 154 -30.45 3.70 -17.15
N PRO A 155 -31.46 3.83 -18.05
CA PRO A 155 -31.96 5.14 -18.45
C PRO A 155 -32.38 6.00 -17.25
N GLY A 156 -31.85 7.22 -17.21
CA GLY A 156 -32.12 8.19 -16.14
C GLY A 156 -31.31 7.99 -14.85
N ALA A 157 -30.47 6.96 -14.76
CA ALA A 157 -29.54 6.80 -13.64
C ALA A 157 -28.33 7.73 -13.78
N ALA A 158 -27.75 8.10 -12.65
CA ALA A 158 -26.52 8.87 -12.58
C ALA A 158 -25.54 8.15 -11.64
N ILE A 159 -24.25 8.39 -11.86
CA ILE A 159 -23.17 7.91 -10.98
C ILE A 159 -23.26 8.68 -9.66
N ASP A 160 -23.30 7.94 -8.55
CA ASP A 160 -23.08 8.53 -7.22
C ASP A 160 -21.59 8.85 -7.08
N GLY A 161 -21.18 10.01 -7.57
CA GLY A 161 -19.80 10.39 -7.78
C GLY A 161 -19.56 11.89 -7.69
N PRO A 162 -18.38 12.35 -8.12
CA PRO A 162 -18.08 13.77 -8.23
C PRO A 162 -18.97 14.43 -9.29
N LEU A 163 -18.92 15.76 -9.35
CA LEU A 163 -19.67 16.52 -10.35
C LEU A 163 -18.73 16.96 -11.51
N ALA A 164 -19.29 17.08 -12.71
CA ALA A 164 -18.64 17.73 -13.83
C ALA A 164 -19.54 18.87 -14.31
N GLN A 165 -18.99 20.09 -14.42
CA GLN A 165 -19.74 21.32 -14.75
C GLN A 165 -20.98 21.54 -13.86
N GLY A 166 -20.86 21.15 -12.56
CA GLY A 166 -21.94 21.26 -11.59
C GLY A 166 -23.07 20.22 -11.76
N ARG A 167 -22.91 19.23 -12.64
CA ARG A 167 -23.91 18.21 -12.96
C ARG A 167 -23.47 16.83 -12.50
N GLN A 168 -24.42 15.95 -12.21
CA GLN A 168 -24.15 14.53 -11.98
C GLN A 168 -23.62 13.87 -13.24
N LEU A 169 -22.80 12.85 -13.05
CA LEU A 169 -22.20 12.06 -14.13
C LEU A 169 -23.19 10.98 -14.60
N HIS A 170 -23.25 10.79 -15.90
CA HIS A 170 -23.91 9.64 -16.53
C HIS A 170 -22.90 8.66 -17.11
N SER A 171 -21.65 9.09 -17.22
CA SER A 171 -20.49 8.32 -17.61
C SER A 171 -19.25 8.88 -16.88
N TRP A 172 -18.27 8.05 -16.59
CA TRP A 172 -16.98 8.53 -16.05
C TRP A 172 -16.28 9.47 -17.03
N MET A 173 -16.52 9.34 -18.32
CA MET A 173 -15.99 10.24 -19.35
C MET A 173 -16.53 11.67 -19.27
N ASP A 174 -17.66 11.91 -18.58
CA ASP A 174 -18.16 13.26 -18.33
C ASP A 174 -17.16 14.11 -17.53
N LEU A 175 -16.29 13.46 -16.72
CA LEU A 175 -15.21 14.12 -15.98
C LEU A 175 -14.11 14.70 -16.90
N ALA A 176 -14.02 14.29 -18.14
CA ALA A 176 -13.12 14.90 -19.13
C ALA A 176 -13.46 16.38 -19.38
N GLU A 177 -14.75 16.73 -19.22
CA GLU A 177 -15.23 18.09 -19.38
C GLU A 177 -15.19 18.93 -18.09
N ALA A 178 -14.79 18.32 -16.96
CA ALA A 178 -14.69 19.01 -15.67
C ALA A 178 -13.67 20.16 -15.72
N SER A 179 -14.00 21.26 -15.06
CA SER A 179 -13.07 22.37 -14.87
C SER A 179 -11.86 21.94 -13.99
N GLN A 180 -10.75 22.68 -14.06
CA GLN A 180 -9.57 22.40 -13.25
C GLN A 180 -9.91 22.35 -11.74
N LYS A 181 -10.84 23.16 -11.27
CA LYS A 181 -11.29 23.17 -9.88
C LYS A 181 -12.06 21.89 -9.52
N GLU A 182 -12.90 21.40 -10.41
CA GLU A 182 -13.67 20.16 -10.22
C GLU A 182 -12.77 18.93 -10.32
N ARG A 183 -11.68 19.01 -11.09
CA ARG A 183 -10.65 17.97 -11.17
C ARG A 183 -9.73 17.90 -9.95
N ASN A 184 -10.17 18.42 -8.79
CA ASN A 184 -9.47 18.22 -7.50
C ASN A 184 -9.65 16.77 -7.02
N LEU A 185 -9.28 15.85 -7.88
CA LEU A 185 -9.43 14.41 -7.80
C LEU A 185 -8.10 13.74 -8.07
N VAL A 186 -7.98 12.51 -7.59
CA VAL A 186 -6.83 11.63 -7.89
C VAL A 186 -7.36 10.37 -8.52
N LEU A 187 -6.87 10.04 -9.71
CA LEU A 187 -7.09 8.76 -10.36
C LEU A 187 -5.92 7.82 -10.00
N LYS A 188 -6.23 6.61 -9.58
CA LYS A 188 -5.25 5.61 -9.16
C LYS A 188 -5.63 4.24 -9.70
N ILE A 189 -4.65 3.49 -10.18
CA ILE A 189 -4.84 2.05 -10.35
C ILE A 189 -5.00 1.38 -8.96
N SER A 190 -5.93 0.43 -8.83
CA SER A 190 -6.30 -0.13 -7.53
C SER A 190 -5.20 -1.05 -6.97
N GLY A 191 -4.91 -2.14 -7.63
CA GLY A 191 -3.91 -3.12 -7.22
C GLY A 191 -3.47 -4.01 -8.39
N PHE A 192 -2.72 -5.07 -8.13
CA PHE A 192 -2.28 -6.07 -9.10
C PHE A 192 -1.67 -5.52 -10.40
N HIS A 193 -0.90 -4.46 -10.29
CA HIS A 193 -0.19 -3.85 -11.42
C HIS A 193 1.13 -3.25 -10.95
N GLU A 194 2.16 -3.34 -11.77
CA GLU A 194 3.50 -2.82 -11.47
C GLU A 194 3.54 -1.32 -11.15
N THR A 195 2.56 -0.54 -11.63
CA THR A 195 2.42 0.88 -11.30
C THR A 195 1.52 1.17 -10.09
N ALA A 196 0.98 0.14 -9.45
CA ALA A 196 0.07 0.32 -8.30
C ALA A 196 0.78 0.81 -7.03
N TRP A 197 2.11 0.74 -6.96
CA TRP A 197 2.93 1.21 -5.85
C TRP A 197 3.89 2.33 -6.27
N GLY A 198 4.58 2.95 -5.33
CA GLY A 198 5.56 4.01 -5.60
C GLY A 198 4.99 5.26 -6.25
N SER A 199 3.66 5.46 -6.20
CA SER A 199 2.94 6.57 -6.83
C SER A 199 3.02 6.62 -8.37
N ARG A 200 3.54 5.59 -9.03
CA ARG A 200 3.72 5.53 -10.50
C ARG A 200 2.40 5.56 -11.27
N GLY A 201 1.34 4.95 -10.73
CA GLY A 201 -0.01 4.91 -11.33
C GLY A 201 -0.97 5.95 -10.72
N VAL A 202 -0.47 7.14 -10.36
CA VAL A 202 -1.28 8.20 -9.72
C VAL A 202 -1.34 9.44 -10.61
N VAL A 203 -2.54 9.85 -10.98
CA VAL A 203 -2.79 11.08 -11.75
C VAL A 203 -3.59 12.05 -10.90
N ILE A 204 -3.04 13.25 -10.63
CA ILE A 204 -3.75 14.33 -9.93
C ILE A 204 -4.43 15.21 -10.97
N GLY A 205 -5.76 15.18 -11.01
CA GLY A 205 -6.55 15.75 -12.07
C GLY A 205 -6.40 17.29 -12.26
N ASN A 206 -6.12 18.03 -11.19
CA ASN A 206 -5.89 19.47 -11.28
C ASN A 206 -4.43 19.87 -11.59
N ASP A 207 -3.50 18.88 -11.69
CA ASP A 207 -2.09 19.09 -12.02
C ASP A 207 -1.74 18.81 -13.46
N VAL A 208 -2.60 18.07 -14.15
CA VAL A 208 -2.42 17.69 -15.54
C VAL A 208 -3.29 18.55 -16.46
N SER A 209 -2.98 18.57 -17.74
CA SER A 209 -3.81 19.22 -18.76
C SER A 209 -5.19 18.56 -18.86
N LYS A 210 -6.14 19.20 -19.52
CA LYS A 210 -7.48 18.63 -19.75
C LYS A 210 -7.38 17.39 -20.64
N GLU A 211 -6.52 17.41 -21.60
CA GLU A 211 -6.26 16.34 -22.56
C GLU A 211 -5.64 15.12 -21.87
N GLU A 212 -4.65 15.32 -21.02
CA GLU A 212 -4.03 14.23 -20.22
C GLU A 212 -5.02 13.62 -19.25
N TRP A 213 -5.84 14.45 -18.59
CA TRP A 213 -6.90 13.95 -17.71
C TRP A 213 -7.91 13.09 -18.47
N ALA A 214 -8.38 13.56 -19.63
CA ALA A 214 -9.30 12.82 -20.50
C ALA A 214 -8.69 11.49 -20.97
N SER A 215 -7.41 11.51 -21.36
CA SER A 215 -6.68 10.30 -21.75
C SER A 215 -6.58 9.29 -20.61
N SER A 216 -6.26 9.77 -19.40
CA SER A 216 -6.18 8.91 -18.21
C SER A 216 -7.52 8.29 -17.83
N LEU A 217 -8.64 9.04 -17.98
CA LEU A 217 -9.98 8.51 -17.78
C LEU A 217 -10.34 7.45 -18.82
N THR A 218 -10.00 7.69 -20.09
CA THR A 218 -10.22 6.73 -21.17
C THR A 218 -9.47 5.42 -20.85
N GLU A 219 -8.20 5.51 -20.52
CA GLU A 219 -7.39 4.33 -20.16
C GLU A 219 -7.99 3.58 -18.97
N ALA A 220 -8.45 4.29 -17.94
CA ALA A 220 -9.07 3.68 -16.77
C ALA A 220 -10.37 2.93 -17.11
N CYS A 221 -11.19 3.49 -18.02
CA CYS A 221 -12.41 2.85 -18.49
C CYS A 221 -12.12 1.64 -19.38
N ASP A 222 -11.18 1.77 -20.32
CA ASP A 222 -10.83 0.71 -21.28
C ASP A 222 -10.21 -0.51 -20.60
N ARG A 223 -9.52 -0.29 -19.47
CA ARG A 223 -8.85 -1.35 -18.70
C ARG A 223 -9.66 -1.86 -17.51
N ALA A 224 -10.88 -1.41 -17.29
CA ALA A 224 -11.64 -1.73 -16.09
C ALA A 224 -11.82 -3.23 -15.85
N ASP A 225 -11.94 -4.04 -16.91
CA ASP A 225 -12.07 -5.50 -16.82
C ASP A 225 -10.78 -6.21 -16.34
N SER A 226 -9.62 -5.61 -16.54
CA SER A 226 -8.33 -6.18 -16.15
C SER A 226 -7.69 -5.50 -14.96
N HIS A 227 -7.82 -4.18 -14.86
CA HIS A 227 -7.19 -3.34 -13.84
C HIS A 227 -8.14 -2.24 -13.39
N LEU A 228 -8.76 -2.46 -12.24
CA LEU A 228 -9.65 -1.47 -11.65
C LEU A 228 -8.90 -0.17 -11.30
N HIS A 229 -9.55 0.96 -11.55
CA HIS A 229 -9.10 2.26 -11.11
C HIS A 229 -10.07 2.84 -10.07
N VAL A 230 -9.52 3.67 -9.20
CA VAL A 230 -10.25 4.41 -8.18
C VAL A 230 -10.06 5.90 -8.41
N ILE A 231 -11.16 6.64 -8.45
CA ILE A 231 -11.15 8.11 -8.33
C ILE A 231 -11.35 8.46 -6.87
N GLN A 232 -10.56 9.38 -6.35
CA GLN A 232 -10.62 9.82 -4.95
C GLN A 232 -10.51 11.33 -4.87
N GLU A 233 -11.22 11.97 -3.93
CA GLU A 233 -11.01 13.39 -3.61
C GLU A 233 -9.56 13.63 -3.22
N PHE A 234 -8.93 14.61 -3.87
CA PHE A 234 -7.58 15.02 -3.49
C PHE A 234 -7.62 15.85 -2.21
N ARG A 235 -6.92 15.37 -1.20
CA ARG A 235 -6.71 16.08 0.05
C ARG A 235 -5.26 16.51 0.18
N LYS A 236 -5.05 17.81 0.17
CA LYS A 236 -3.73 18.40 0.33
C LYS A 236 -3.25 18.19 1.76
N SER A 237 -2.08 17.59 1.94
CA SER A 237 -1.46 17.44 3.25
C SER A 237 -1.16 18.80 3.90
N ILE A 238 -1.18 18.86 5.21
CA ILE A 238 -0.81 20.05 5.99
C ILE A 238 0.67 20.41 5.74
N ARG A 239 0.98 21.70 5.91
CA ARG A 239 2.36 22.16 6.05
C ARG A 239 2.68 22.28 7.52
N LEU A 240 3.87 21.85 7.89
CA LEU A 240 4.38 21.99 9.26
C LEU A 240 5.87 22.28 9.23
N SER A 241 6.40 22.83 10.32
CA SER A 241 7.82 22.94 10.58
C SER A 241 8.28 21.72 11.38
N HIS A 242 9.42 21.16 11.04
CA HIS A 242 10.01 20.02 11.71
C HIS A 242 11.54 20.14 11.71
N PRO A 243 12.21 19.84 12.84
CA PRO A 243 13.66 19.77 12.86
C PRO A 243 14.15 18.59 12.01
N LEU A 244 15.13 18.87 11.17
CA LEU A 244 15.83 17.87 10.36
C LEU A 244 17.31 17.84 10.71
N TYR A 245 17.95 16.69 10.50
CA TYR A 245 19.39 16.55 10.57
C TYR A 245 20.00 16.75 9.19
N SER A 246 21.03 17.58 9.11
CA SER A 246 21.88 17.64 7.93
C SER A 246 22.78 16.41 7.82
N MET A 247 23.41 16.22 6.68
CA MET A 247 24.41 15.15 6.49
C MET A 247 25.59 15.27 7.47
N ASP A 248 25.89 16.50 7.95
CA ASP A 248 26.93 16.78 8.94
C ASP A 248 26.44 16.60 10.39
N GLY A 249 25.16 16.19 10.57
CA GLY A 249 24.57 15.97 11.89
C GLY A 249 24.05 17.21 12.58
N GLU A 250 24.07 18.38 11.94
CA GLU A 250 23.46 19.60 12.48
C GLU A 250 21.93 19.56 12.36
N VAL A 251 21.25 20.13 13.35
CA VAL A 251 19.78 20.22 13.37
C VAL A 251 19.37 21.57 12.83
N TYR A 252 18.45 21.57 11.86
CA TYR A 252 17.87 22.78 11.31
C TYR A 252 16.34 22.65 11.16
N GLU A 253 15.62 23.75 11.26
CA GLU A 253 14.17 23.79 11.04
C GLU A 253 13.84 23.84 9.55
N ALA A 254 13.00 22.90 9.09
CA ALA A 254 12.52 22.86 7.73
C ALA A 254 10.99 22.94 7.67
N SER A 255 10.46 23.65 6.69
CA SER A 255 9.02 23.62 6.37
C SER A 255 8.74 22.57 5.32
N GLY A 256 7.74 21.73 5.53
CA GLY A 256 7.42 20.65 4.61
C GLY A 256 6.01 20.09 4.78
N ARG A 257 5.79 18.95 4.16
CA ARG A 257 4.55 18.17 4.23
C ARG A 257 4.84 16.79 4.80
N LEU A 258 3.92 16.29 5.59
CA LEU A 258 4.06 15.03 6.30
C LEU A 258 3.01 14.01 5.81
N ARG A 259 3.47 12.76 5.65
CA ARG A 259 2.63 11.56 5.59
C ARG A 259 2.96 10.69 6.79
N LEU A 260 1.93 10.21 7.48
CA LEU A 260 2.07 9.23 8.55
C LEU A 260 1.47 7.90 8.12
N ASN A 261 2.22 6.84 8.32
CA ASN A 261 1.80 5.46 8.12
C ASN A 261 1.83 4.75 9.48
N PRO A 262 0.70 4.74 10.23
CA PRO A 262 0.65 4.02 11.50
C PRO A 262 0.65 2.51 11.25
N TYR A 263 1.43 1.78 12.03
CA TYR A 263 1.50 0.33 12.00
C TYR A 263 0.68 -0.28 13.13
N TYR A 264 -0.34 -1.04 12.76
CA TYR A 264 -1.18 -1.77 13.69
C TYR A 264 -0.85 -3.25 13.57
N PHE A 265 -0.54 -3.88 14.70
CA PHE A 265 -0.36 -5.32 14.77
C PHE A 265 -1.56 -5.99 15.43
N VAL A 266 -1.96 -7.13 14.87
CA VAL A 266 -3.01 -7.96 15.43
C VAL A 266 -2.36 -9.14 16.15
N ASN A 267 -2.60 -9.26 17.45
CA ASN A 267 -2.12 -10.35 18.27
C ASN A 267 -3.31 -11.00 19.01
N GLY A 268 -3.77 -12.13 18.49
CA GLY A 268 -5.05 -12.72 18.89
C GLY A 268 -6.21 -11.75 18.59
N ASP A 269 -6.99 -11.39 19.60
CA ASP A 269 -8.13 -10.47 19.50
C ASP A 269 -7.77 -8.99 19.71
N LYS A 270 -6.48 -8.71 19.94
CA LYS A 270 -6.02 -7.34 20.22
C LYS A 270 -5.39 -6.71 18.99
N VAL A 271 -5.75 -5.45 18.77
CA VAL A 271 -5.11 -4.58 17.76
C VAL A 271 -4.32 -3.51 18.52
N GLU A 272 -3.02 -3.44 18.28
CA GLU A 272 -2.11 -2.53 18.97
C GLU A 272 -1.41 -1.63 17.96
N LEU A 273 -1.37 -0.31 18.24
CA LEU A 273 -0.53 0.63 17.50
C LEU A 273 0.92 0.42 17.96
N ALA A 274 1.74 -0.17 17.11
CA ALA A 274 3.11 -0.53 17.45
C ALA A 274 4.15 0.51 17.01
N GLY A 275 3.78 1.39 16.09
CA GLY A 275 4.67 2.46 15.61
C GLY A 275 4.05 3.23 14.45
N ALA A 276 4.81 4.17 13.91
CA ALA A 276 4.42 4.90 12.72
C ALA A 276 5.66 5.29 11.91
N LEU A 277 5.58 5.13 10.59
CA LEU A 277 6.55 5.70 9.66
C LEU A 277 6.08 7.09 9.26
N ALA A 278 6.94 8.08 9.45
CA ALA A 278 6.71 9.45 9.00
C ALA A 278 7.59 9.77 7.77
N THR A 279 6.97 10.20 6.69
CA THR A 279 7.68 10.71 5.51
C THR A 279 7.48 12.20 5.42
N PHE A 280 8.57 12.96 5.43
CA PHE A 280 8.57 14.42 5.35
C PHE A 280 9.17 14.85 4.02
N CYS A 281 8.44 15.66 3.25
CA CYS A 281 8.86 16.14 1.93
C CYS A 281 8.80 17.66 1.85
N PRO A 282 9.53 18.29 0.93
CA PRO A 282 9.44 19.72 0.64
C PRO A 282 7.99 20.21 0.44
N PRO A 283 7.68 21.49 0.76
CA PRO A 283 6.31 22.01 0.82
C PRO A 283 5.60 22.12 -0.53
N ASP A 284 6.32 22.07 -1.63
CA ASP A 284 5.82 22.09 -3.01
C ASP A 284 5.36 20.70 -3.48
N LYS A 285 5.84 19.62 -2.86
CA LYS A 285 5.42 18.26 -3.20
C LYS A 285 3.95 18.03 -2.90
N LYS A 286 3.21 17.49 -3.86
CA LYS A 286 1.80 17.09 -3.71
C LYS A 286 1.65 15.62 -3.37
N ILE A 287 2.49 14.78 -3.97
CA ILE A 287 2.59 13.35 -3.65
C ILE A 287 3.74 13.20 -2.67
N ILE A 288 3.46 12.58 -1.52
CA ILE A 288 4.44 12.39 -0.45
C ILE A 288 4.80 10.90 -0.40
N HIS A 289 6.00 10.55 -0.84
CA HIS A 289 6.58 9.23 -0.68
C HIS A 289 8.09 9.30 -0.53
N GLY A 290 8.69 8.25 0.08
CA GLY A 290 10.12 8.22 0.39
C GLY A 290 11.02 7.79 -0.77
N MET A 291 10.43 7.36 -1.90
CA MET A 291 11.17 6.95 -3.09
C MET A 291 11.04 8.06 -4.14
N GLU A 292 12.03 8.95 -4.19
CA GLU A 292 12.14 9.89 -5.31
C GLU A 292 13.52 9.80 -5.92
N ASP A 293 13.57 9.85 -7.23
CA ASP A 293 14.78 10.00 -8.01
C ASP A 293 15.50 11.31 -7.62
N GLY A 294 16.43 11.21 -6.66
CA GLY A 294 17.36 12.27 -6.33
C GLY A 294 16.84 13.48 -5.54
N GLY A 295 15.75 13.36 -4.83
CA GLY A 295 15.18 14.49 -4.06
C GLY A 295 15.27 14.33 -2.55
N ASP A 296 15.32 15.45 -1.85
CA ASP A 296 15.45 15.66 -0.41
C ASP A 296 14.27 15.11 0.45
N ALA A 297 13.79 13.91 0.18
CA ALA A 297 12.82 13.26 1.05
C ALA A 297 13.54 12.64 2.24
N THR A 298 13.24 13.11 3.43
CA THR A 298 13.77 12.55 4.67
C THR A 298 12.74 11.65 5.30
N VAL A 299 13.09 10.38 5.53
CA VAL A 299 12.25 9.40 6.21
C VAL A 299 12.65 9.36 7.68
N PHE A 300 11.68 9.52 8.58
CA PHE A 300 11.88 9.35 10.01
C PHE A 300 11.08 8.16 10.50
N CYS A 301 11.74 7.24 11.21
CA CYS A 301 11.08 6.23 12.05
C CYS A 301 11.11 6.71 13.51
N TYR A 302 9.97 6.72 14.17
CA TYR A 302 9.85 6.95 15.61
C TYR A 302 9.28 5.69 16.27
#